data_11b294d46215ae2377e011e450dc61e8
#
_entry.id   11b294d46215ae2377e011e450dc61e8
#
_cell.length_a   1.000
_cell.length_b   1.000
_cell.length_c   1.000
_cell.angle_alpha   90.00
_cell.angle_beta   90.00
_cell.angle_gamma   90.00
#
_symmetry.space_group_name_H-M   'P 1'
#
loop_
_entity.id
_entity.type
_entity.pdbx_description
1 polymer ?
#
loop_
_entity_poly.entity_id
_entity_poly.type
_entity_poly.pdbx_seq_one_letter_code
_entity_poly.pdbx_strand_id
1 'polypeptide(L)'
;MAQLDFFASLGHLVGGNVPENIDSRDHLDTFLGNKGEARESIVLEAQGRLCYRSGDYALIPPYKGPVANITKNELGNLDHWSLFNLKEDRGQLNDLSATIPEVLEELKSDFLAATGTFYKTDVKEEELK
;
A
#
# COMPACT_ATOMS: atom_id res chain seq x y z
N MET A 1 -5.04 9.10 6.60
CA MET A 1 -6.22 8.26 6.91
C MET A 1 -6.57 7.44 5.69
N ALA A 2 -6.87 6.17 5.84
CA ALA A 2 -7.30 5.27 4.79
C ALA A 2 -8.74 4.79 5.06
N GLN A 3 -9.42 4.22 4.06
CA GLN A 3 -10.79 3.75 4.21
C GLN A 3 -10.94 2.69 5.33
N LEU A 4 -9.93 1.84 5.51
CA LEU A 4 -9.91 0.83 6.57
C LEU A 4 -9.93 1.45 7.99
N ASP A 5 -9.54 2.71 8.14
CA ASP A 5 -9.51 3.41 9.43
C ASP A 5 -10.89 3.89 9.89
N PHE A 6 -11.91 3.82 9.03
CA PHE A 6 -13.28 4.17 9.41
C PHE A 6 -13.84 3.28 10.50
N PHE A 7 -13.50 1.99 10.52
CA PHE A 7 -14.03 1.08 11.52
C PHE A 7 -13.64 1.50 12.94
N ALA A 8 -12.36 1.73 13.21
CA ALA A 8 -11.90 2.17 14.52
C ALA A 8 -12.39 3.58 14.86
N SER A 9 -12.32 4.51 13.91
CA SER A 9 -12.73 5.91 14.12
C SER A 9 -14.23 6.03 14.41
N LEU A 10 -15.08 5.35 13.65
CA LEU A 10 -16.53 5.36 13.88
C LEU A 10 -16.92 4.56 15.13
N GLY A 11 -16.20 3.45 15.39
CA GLY A 11 -16.37 2.70 16.64
C GLY A 11 -16.10 3.59 17.86
N HIS A 12 -15.03 4.36 17.85
CA HIS A 12 -14.72 5.33 18.90
C HIS A 12 -15.79 6.43 18.99
N LEU A 13 -16.23 6.98 17.86
CA LEU A 13 -17.27 8.03 17.83
C LEU A 13 -18.55 7.62 18.52
N VAL A 14 -18.96 6.36 18.40
CA VAL A 14 -20.20 5.84 19.04
C VAL A 14 -19.97 5.20 20.40
N GLY A 15 -18.76 5.27 20.95
CA GLY A 15 -18.38 4.64 22.22
C GLY A 15 -18.39 3.12 22.19
N GLY A 16 -18.20 2.52 21.00
CA GLY A 16 -18.13 1.09 20.81
C GLY A 16 -16.80 0.49 21.24
N ASN A 17 -16.77 -0.82 21.47
CA ASN A 17 -15.54 -1.54 21.77
C ASN A 17 -14.86 -1.92 20.45
N VAL A 18 -13.69 -1.35 20.18
CA VAL A 18 -12.86 -1.64 19.00
C VAL A 18 -11.81 -2.67 19.40
N PRO A 19 -11.69 -3.82 18.69
CA PRO A 19 -10.62 -4.79 18.95
C PRO A 19 -9.23 -4.19 18.72
N GLU A 20 -8.26 -4.57 19.57
CA GLU A 20 -6.88 -4.06 19.46
C GLU A 20 -6.06 -4.70 18.33
N ASN A 21 -6.43 -5.92 17.91
CA ASN A 21 -5.67 -6.73 16.95
C ASN A 21 -6.20 -6.60 15.50
N ILE A 22 -6.50 -5.38 15.07
CA ILE A 22 -6.99 -5.07 13.73
C ILE A 22 -6.12 -4.02 13.04
N ASP A 23 -6.15 -3.98 11.71
CA ASP A 23 -5.38 -3.01 10.92
C ASP A 23 -5.99 -1.60 10.93
N SER A 24 -7.24 -1.47 11.34
CA SER A 24 -7.93 -0.19 11.48
C SER A 24 -7.34 0.62 12.63
N ARG A 25 -7.01 1.88 12.37
CA ARG A 25 -6.52 2.82 13.39
C ARG A 25 -7.52 3.94 13.61
N ASP A 26 -7.62 4.40 14.86
CA ASP A 26 -8.46 5.55 15.17
C ASP A 26 -7.81 6.84 14.63
N HIS A 27 -8.51 7.49 13.73
CA HIS A 27 -8.18 8.80 13.17
C HIS A 27 -9.39 9.74 13.24
N LEU A 28 -10.22 9.60 14.28
CA LEU A 28 -11.45 10.36 14.44
C LEU A 28 -11.21 11.86 14.39
N ASP A 29 -10.17 12.36 15.05
CA ASP A 29 -9.83 13.78 15.04
C ASP A 29 -9.53 14.29 13.64
N THR A 30 -8.75 13.54 12.85
CA THR A 30 -8.48 13.88 11.44
C THR A 30 -9.76 13.84 10.62
N PHE A 31 -10.64 12.88 10.89
CA PHE A 31 -11.92 12.73 10.20
C PHE A 31 -12.85 13.93 10.46
N LEU A 32 -12.83 14.47 11.68
CA LEU A 32 -13.63 15.63 12.08
C LEU A 32 -12.98 16.98 11.67
N GLY A 33 -11.84 16.95 10.98
CA GLY A 33 -11.14 18.16 10.55
C GLY A 33 -10.21 18.77 11.60
N ASN A 34 -9.99 18.08 12.70
CA ASN A 34 -9.04 18.49 13.74
C ASN A 34 -7.61 18.09 13.35
N LYS A 35 -6.61 18.62 14.07
CA LYS A 35 -5.24 18.16 13.94
C LYS A 35 -5.12 16.75 14.55
N GLY A 36 -4.86 15.76 13.71
CA GLY A 36 -4.62 14.38 14.10
C GLY A 36 -3.37 13.83 13.41
N GLU A 37 -2.88 12.70 13.91
CA GLU A 37 -1.76 12.00 13.30
C GLU A 37 -2.20 11.34 11.99
N ALA A 38 -1.36 11.44 10.98
CA ALA A 38 -1.56 10.71 9.73
C ALA A 38 -1.01 9.27 9.87
N ARG A 39 -1.58 8.35 9.11
CA ARG A 39 -0.99 7.01 8.96
C ARG A 39 0.35 7.13 8.22
N GLU A 40 1.42 6.68 8.84
CA GLU A 40 2.76 6.76 8.25
C GLU A 40 2.91 5.83 7.05
N SER A 41 2.39 4.61 7.16
CA SER A 41 2.50 3.61 6.11
C SER A 41 1.23 2.77 5.93
N ILE A 42 1.07 2.19 4.74
CA ILE A 42 -0.03 1.28 4.42
C ILE A 42 0.37 0.33 3.31
N VAL A 43 -0.04 -0.94 3.44
CA VAL A 43 -0.04 -1.90 2.34
C VAL A 43 -1.39 -1.81 1.64
N LEU A 44 -1.36 -1.62 0.33
CA LEU A 44 -2.53 -1.59 -0.53
C LEU A 44 -2.52 -2.83 -1.42
N GLU A 45 -3.68 -3.43 -1.62
CA GLU A 45 -3.85 -4.60 -2.48
C GLU A 45 -4.83 -4.29 -3.60
N ALA A 46 -4.49 -4.71 -4.81
CA ALA A 46 -5.37 -4.72 -5.96
C ALA A 46 -5.09 -5.94 -6.83
N GLN A 47 -6.09 -6.79 -7.02
CA GLN A 47 -5.98 -8.00 -7.85
C GLN A 47 -4.80 -8.92 -7.48
N GLY A 48 -4.60 -9.11 -6.18
CA GLY A 48 -3.50 -9.92 -5.64
C GLY A 48 -2.11 -9.27 -5.70
N ARG A 49 -2.02 -8.02 -6.14
CA ARG A 49 -0.77 -7.25 -6.19
C ARG A 49 -0.74 -6.24 -5.07
N LEU A 50 0.39 -6.15 -4.42
CA LEU A 50 0.59 -5.27 -3.28
C LEU A 50 1.38 -4.03 -3.70
N CYS A 51 1.08 -2.91 -3.06
CA CYS A 51 1.86 -1.70 -3.08
C CYS A 51 2.05 -1.24 -1.64
N TYR A 52 3.26 -0.86 -1.27
CA TYR A 52 3.56 -0.29 0.03
C TYR A 52 3.77 1.21 -0.09
N ARG A 53 2.97 1.96 0.64
CA ARG A 53 3.14 3.41 0.74
C ARG A 53 3.67 3.77 2.11
N SER A 54 4.76 4.55 2.16
CA SER A 54 5.33 5.10 3.38
C SER A 54 5.75 6.55 3.13
N GLY A 55 5.20 7.46 3.90
CA GLY A 55 5.41 8.89 3.69
C GLY A 55 5.06 9.33 2.26
N ASP A 56 6.04 9.92 1.59
CA ASP A 56 5.91 10.39 0.21
C ASP A 56 6.22 9.30 -0.84
N TYR A 57 6.67 8.11 -0.42
CA TYR A 57 7.10 7.05 -1.31
C TYR A 57 6.04 5.97 -1.53
N ALA A 58 6.07 5.40 -2.74
CA ALA A 58 5.37 4.17 -3.11
C ALA A 58 6.38 3.13 -3.59
N LEU A 59 6.36 1.96 -2.97
CA LEU A 59 7.16 0.80 -3.33
C LEU A 59 6.25 -0.25 -3.96
N ILE A 60 6.62 -0.70 -5.16
CA ILE A 60 5.92 -1.77 -5.89
C ILE A 60 6.86 -2.97 -5.96
N PRO A 61 6.50 -4.10 -5.35
CA PRO A 61 7.30 -5.32 -5.44
C PRO A 61 7.18 -5.98 -6.81
N PRO A 62 8.15 -6.82 -7.21
CA PRO A 62 8.10 -7.54 -8.48
C PRO A 62 6.98 -8.56 -8.53
N TYR A 63 6.30 -8.62 -9.68
CA TYR A 63 5.30 -9.64 -9.98
C TYR A 63 5.53 -10.23 -11.37
N LYS A 64 5.18 -11.50 -11.52
CA LYS A 64 5.17 -12.19 -12.83
C LYS A 64 3.80 -12.06 -13.47
N GLY A 65 3.78 -11.86 -14.77
CA GLY A 65 2.56 -11.79 -15.55
C GLY A 65 2.60 -10.73 -16.65
N PRO A 66 1.51 -10.53 -17.38
CA PRO A 66 1.42 -9.50 -18.41
C PRO A 66 1.47 -8.11 -17.79
N VAL A 67 2.11 -7.16 -18.48
CA VAL A 67 2.19 -5.75 -18.03
C VAL A 67 0.82 -5.09 -18.00
N ALA A 68 -0.07 -5.48 -18.92
CA ALA A 68 -1.42 -4.94 -19.00
C ALA A 68 -2.45 -6.07 -19.22
N ASN A 69 -3.67 -5.84 -18.75
CA ASN A 69 -4.80 -6.72 -19.00
C ASN A 69 -5.37 -6.56 -20.41
N ILE A 70 -6.41 -7.33 -20.73
CA ILE A 70 -7.08 -7.29 -22.06
C ILE A 70 -7.73 -5.93 -22.39
N THR A 71 -8.04 -5.13 -21.37
CA THR A 71 -8.56 -3.76 -21.52
C THR A 71 -7.47 -2.70 -21.53
N LYS A 72 -6.20 -3.11 -21.62
CA LYS A 72 -4.99 -2.26 -21.65
C LYS A 72 -4.74 -1.46 -20.36
N ASN A 73 -5.34 -1.84 -19.26
CA ASN A 73 -4.98 -1.29 -17.95
C ASN A 73 -3.70 -1.94 -17.45
N GLU A 74 -2.78 -1.14 -16.97
CA GLU A 74 -1.55 -1.62 -16.34
C GLU A 74 -1.85 -2.44 -15.10
N LEU A 75 -1.12 -3.54 -14.93
CA LEU A 75 -1.30 -4.47 -13.81
C LEU A 75 -0.21 -4.36 -12.75
N GLY A 76 0.79 -3.48 -12.94
CA GLY A 76 1.94 -3.36 -12.04
C GLY A 76 2.84 -4.61 -12.00
N ASN A 77 2.80 -5.44 -13.05
CA ASN A 77 3.66 -6.62 -13.16
C ASN A 77 5.02 -6.20 -13.72
N LEU A 78 5.93 -5.83 -12.82
CA LEU A 78 7.33 -5.53 -13.14
C LEU A 78 8.23 -6.65 -12.60
N ASP A 79 9.37 -6.87 -13.22
CA ASP A 79 10.31 -7.92 -12.83
C ASP A 79 11.32 -7.49 -11.75
N HIS A 80 11.22 -6.26 -11.32
CA HIS A 80 12.07 -5.65 -10.30
C HIS A 80 11.26 -4.81 -9.32
N TRP A 81 11.88 -4.47 -8.18
CA TRP A 81 11.32 -3.53 -7.22
C TRP A 81 11.36 -2.13 -7.79
N SER A 82 10.22 -1.44 -7.78
CA SER A 82 10.12 -0.07 -8.27
C SER A 82 9.76 0.88 -7.13
N LEU A 83 10.39 2.06 -7.14
CA LEU A 83 10.25 3.08 -6.11
C LEU A 83 9.87 4.42 -6.74
N PHE A 84 8.81 5.05 -6.24
CA PHE A 84 8.32 6.32 -6.74
C PHE A 84 8.14 7.34 -5.62
N ASN A 85 8.44 8.61 -5.87
CA ASN A 85 8.15 9.72 -4.96
C ASN A 85 6.84 10.39 -5.38
N LEU A 86 5.74 10.10 -4.69
CA LEU A 86 4.40 10.58 -5.04
C LEU A 86 4.19 12.09 -4.82
N LYS A 87 5.07 12.74 -4.07
CA LYS A 87 5.01 14.20 -3.88
C LYS A 87 5.45 14.93 -5.15
N GLU A 88 6.47 14.41 -5.82
CA GLU A 88 7.07 15.00 -7.02
C GLU A 88 6.56 14.36 -8.30
N ASP A 89 6.22 13.07 -8.23
CA ASP A 89 5.79 12.26 -9.37
C ASP A 89 4.53 11.46 -9.03
N ARG A 90 3.38 12.13 -9.07
CA ARG A 90 2.08 11.48 -8.83
C ARG A 90 1.69 10.45 -9.90
N GLY A 91 2.28 10.58 -11.09
CA GLY A 91 2.04 9.67 -12.21
C GLY A 91 2.90 8.41 -12.18
N GLN A 92 3.86 8.30 -11.24
CA GLN A 92 4.78 7.17 -11.12
C GLN A 92 5.51 6.88 -12.44
N LEU A 93 6.01 7.95 -13.09
CA LEU A 93 6.69 7.88 -14.37
C LEU A 93 8.21 7.70 -14.23
N ASN A 94 8.77 8.05 -13.05
CA ASN A 94 10.19 8.06 -12.79
C ASN A 94 10.52 7.05 -11.67
N ASP A 95 10.97 5.86 -12.05
CA ASP A 95 11.43 4.86 -11.10
C ASP A 95 12.76 5.27 -10.47
N LEU A 96 12.77 5.43 -9.16
CA LEU A 96 13.92 5.85 -8.35
C LEU A 96 14.71 4.67 -7.76
N SER A 97 14.33 3.43 -8.05
CA SER A 97 14.93 2.24 -7.44
C SER A 97 16.46 2.15 -7.64
N ALA A 98 16.95 2.59 -8.79
CA ALA A 98 18.39 2.63 -9.07
C ALA A 98 19.07 3.93 -8.58
N THR A 99 18.30 4.99 -8.29
CA THR A 99 18.82 6.32 -7.94
C THR A 99 19.05 6.48 -6.44
N ILE A 100 18.16 5.90 -5.63
CA ILE A 100 18.19 5.97 -4.16
C ILE A 100 18.06 4.56 -3.54
N PRO A 101 19.05 3.68 -3.77
CA PRO A 101 18.98 2.28 -3.35
C PRO A 101 18.87 2.09 -1.84
N GLU A 102 19.38 3.01 -1.04
CA GLU A 102 19.26 2.99 0.43
C GLU A 102 17.80 3.11 0.89
N VAL A 103 17.02 4.00 0.30
CA VAL A 103 15.59 4.15 0.59
C VAL A 103 14.82 2.94 0.10
N LEU A 104 15.19 2.40 -1.06
CA LEU A 104 14.60 1.18 -1.58
C LEU A 104 14.75 0.01 -0.60
N GLU A 105 15.95 -0.23 -0.08
CA GLU A 105 16.21 -1.36 0.83
C GLU A 105 15.51 -1.18 2.19
N GLU A 106 15.46 0.04 2.71
CA GLU A 106 14.69 0.36 3.91
C GLU A 106 13.21 0.01 3.72
N LEU A 107 12.57 0.53 2.68
CA LEU A 107 11.15 0.30 2.42
C LEU A 107 10.82 -1.16 2.06
N LYS A 108 11.76 -1.89 1.42
CA LYS A 108 11.63 -3.34 1.22
C LYS A 108 11.60 -4.10 2.54
N SER A 109 12.49 -3.75 3.46
CA SER A 109 12.53 -4.35 4.81
C SER A 109 11.21 -4.15 5.53
N ASP A 110 10.69 -2.92 5.52
CA ASP A 110 9.44 -2.55 6.17
C ASP A 110 8.24 -3.26 5.53
N PHE A 111 8.20 -3.30 4.19
CA PHE A 111 7.17 -4.01 3.44
C PHE A 111 7.15 -5.50 3.77
N LEU A 112 8.32 -6.15 3.77
CA LEU A 112 8.43 -7.58 4.09
C LEU A 112 8.05 -7.86 5.55
N ALA A 113 8.38 -6.97 6.49
CA ALA A 113 7.94 -7.06 7.86
C ALA A 113 6.42 -6.93 8.00
N ALA A 114 5.80 -6.00 7.25
CA ALA A 114 4.37 -5.76 7.27
C ALA A 114 3.56 -6.87 6.60
N THR A 115 4.07 -7.47 5.52
CA THR A 115 3.34 -8.49 4.73
C THR A 115 3.65 -9.92 5.14
N GLY A 116 4.82 -10.19 5.72
CA GLY A 116 5.24 -11.53 6.12
C GLY A 116 5.13 -12.54 4.97
N THR A 117 4.32 -13.58 5.17
CA THR A 117 4.10 -14.64 4.18
C THR A 117 3.03 -14.34 3.13
N PHE A 118 2.33 -13.21 3.24
CA PHE A 118 1.27 -12.85 2.29
C PHE A 118 1.82 -12.41 0.93
N TYR A 119 3.00 -11.80 0.91
CA TYR A 119 3.62 -11.42 -0.35
C TYR A 119 4.11 -12.65 -1.12
N LYS A 120 3.65 -12.79 -2.36
CA LYS A 120 4.09 -13.82 -3.31
C LYS A 120 4.30 -13.19 -4.68
N THR A 121 5.37 -13.58 -5.34
CA THR A 121 5.69 -13.11 -6.70
C THR A 121 4.80 -13.73 -7.78
N ASP A 122 4.23 -14.92 -7.51
CA ASP A 122 3.38 -15.64 -8.44
C ASP A 122 1.91 -15.47 -8.03
N VAL A 123 1.20 -14.58 -8.71
CA VAL A 123 -0.25 -14.41 -8.54
C VAL A 123 -0.95 -15.28 -9.58
N LYS A 124 -1.77 -16.23 -9.13
CA LYS A 124 -2.62 -17.02 -10.00
C LYS A 124 -3.94 -16.29 -10.20
N GLU A 125 -4.23 -15.92 -11.42
CA GLU A 125 -5.57 -15.45 -11.80
C GLU A 125 -6.47 -16.68 -12.01
N GLU A 126 -7.54 -16.79 -11.24
CA GLU A 126 -8.59 -17.78 -11.47
C GLU A 126 -9.71 -17.11 -12.25
N GLU A 127 -10.11 -17.72 -13.37
CA GLU A 127 -11.31 -17.29 -14.10
C GLU A 127 -12.53 -17.54 -13.22
N LEU A 128 -13.31 -16.50 -12.97
CA LEU A 128 -14.61 -16.62 -12.35
C LEU A 128 -15.55 -17.39 -13.32
N LYS A 129 -15.93 -18.58 -12.92
CA LYS A 129 -16.92 -19.40 -13.65
C LYS A 129 -18.34 -18.94 -13.39
#